data_06806719797a72e8b099c9c8ce03c68d
#
_entry.id   06806719797a72e8b099c9c8ce03c68d
#
_cell.length_a   1.000
_cell.length_b   1.000
_cell.length_c   1.000
_cell.angle_alpha   90.00
_cell.angle_beta   90.00
_cell.angle_gamma   90.00
#
_symmetry.space_group_name_H-M   'P 1'
#
loop_
_entity.id
_entity.type
_entity.pdbx_description
1 polymer ?
#
loop_
_entity_poly.entity_id
_entity_poly.type
_entity_poly.pdbx_seq_one_letter_code
_entity_poly.pdbx_strand_id
1 'polypeptide(L)'
;MIIKKEYLLNKNYEIIICGSGPAGITLALELEKQNISCLILEAGDEFYSDKAQSRYEGEVVGNFPNDISITRLSQFGGTTGHWGGTCRPLDSYDFKDWPINEEDIEPYLNKSCEILEIPKSFGEKNISDRLKIIEFQESDVRFHEKYFEYIKKSKLIDICLNCSIFNIKAKNNSINEILLDPENKLILKTNFLVLACGGIENSRLLLWFREKNKFISSSLPIGNYWMEHPFKKIGSGIGNFNLIR
;
A
#
# COMPACT_ATOMS: atom_id res chain seq x y z
N MET A 1 0.58 -8.81 -17.53
CA MET A 1 1.33 -8.28 -18.71
C MET A 1 1.57 -6.78 -18.56
N ILE A 2 2.70 -6.23 -19.01
CA ILE A 2 2.87 -4.76 -19.07
C ILE A 2 2.08 -4.24 -20.26
N ILE A 3 1.14 -3.33 -20.01
CA ILE A 3 0.29 -2.73 -21.04
C ILE A 3 0.54 -1.22 -21.12
N LYS A 4 0.65 -0.69 -22.34
CA LYS A 4 0.80 0.75 -22.53
C LYS A 4 -0.55 1.45 -22.39
N LYS A 5 -0.52 2.70 -21.94
CA LYS A 5 -1.69 3.52 -21.64
C LYS A 5 -2.68 3.61 -22.83
N GLU A 6 -2.17 3.71 -24.06
CA GLU A 6 -2.99 3.77 -25.28
C GLU A 6 -3.79 2.50 -25.58
N TYR A 7 -3.40 1.36 -25.05
CA TYR A 7 -4.09 0.08 -25.27
C TYR A 7 -5.09 -0.29 -24.15
N LEU A 8 -5.18 0.51 -23.09
CA LEU A 8 -6.09 0.25 -21.96
C LEU A 8 -7.56 0.18 -22.39
N LEU A 9 -7.97 0.97 -23.37
CA LEU A 9 -9.34 0.98 -23.88
C LEU A 9 -9.74 -0.25 -24.69
N ASN A 10 -8.78 -1.08 -25.07
CA ASN A 10 -9.03 -2.28 -25.86
C ASN A 10 -9.46 -3.47 -25.00
N LYS A 11 -9.44 -3.33 -23.67
CA LYS A 11 -9.84 -4.37 -22.71
C LYS A 11 -10.84 -3.81 -21.71
N ASN A 12 -11.70 -4.69 -21.22
CA ASN A 12 -12.57 -4.39 -20.08
C ASN A 12 -12.00 -5.05 -18.84
N TYR A 13 -11.89 -4.27 -17.76
CA TYR A 13 -11.41 -4.73 -16.46
C TYR A 13 -12.53 -4.60 -15.44
N GLU A 14 -12.94 -5.72 -14.88
CA GLU A 14 -13.91 -5.72 -13.78
C GLU A 14 -13.32 -5.12 -12.51
N ILE A 15 -12.04 -5.41 -12.25
CA ILE A 15 -11.31 -4.93 -11.08
C ILE A 15 -10.11 -4.11 -11.53
N ILE A 16 -10.02 -2.88 -11.04
CA ILE A 16 -8.87 -2.01 -11.22
C ILE A 16 -8.27 -1.70 -9.84
N ILE A 17 -6.97 -1.95 -9.72
CA ILE A 17 -6.18 -1.73 -8.50
C ILE A 17 -5.28 -0.52 -8.74
N CYS A 18 -5.39 0.51 -7.91
CA CYS A 18 -4.54 1.69 -7.96
C CYS A 18 -3.39 1.52 -6.96
N GLY A 19 -2.17 1.45 -7.47
CA GLY A 19 -0.95 1.23 -6.72
C GLY A 19 -0.42 -0.21 -6.81
N SER A 20 0.85 -0.34 -7.16
CA SER A 20 1.59 -1.60 -7.25
C SER A 20 2.49 -1.86 -6.04
N GLY A 21 2.15 -1.30 -4.89
CA GLY A 21 2.78 -1.63 -3.62
C GLY A 21 2.40 -3.04 -3.13
N PRO A 22 2.87 -3.46 -1.94
CA PRO A 22 2.63 -4.82 -1.43
C PRO A 22 1.15 -5.18 -1.35
N ALA A 23 0.28 -4.24 -0.99
CA ALA A 23 -1.17 -4.49 -0.93
C ALA A 23 -1.76 -4.77 -2.32
N GLY A 24 -1.44 -3.93 -3.31
CA GLY A 24 -1.97 -4.07 -4.66
C GLY A 24 -1.46 -5.32 -5.38
N ILE A 25 -0.17 -5.61 -5.28
CA ILE A 25 0.42 -6.82 -5.87
C ILE A 25 -0.14 -8.07 -5.20
N THR A 26 -0.21 -8.12 -3.87
CA THR A 26 -0.77 -9.27 -3.15
C THR A 26 -2.20 -9.55 -3.56
N LEU A 27 -3.04 -8.51 -3.63
CA LEU A 27 -4.42 -8.66 -4.09
C LEU A 27 -4.48 -9.20 -5.52
N ALA A 28 -3.69 -8.66 -6.44
CA ALA A 28 -3.68 -9.11 -7.82
C ALA A 28 -3.28 -10.58 -7.95
N LEU A 29 -2.31 -11.04 -7.17
CA LEU A 29 -1.88 -12.44 -7.13
C LEU A 29 -2.98 -13.36 -6.54
N GLU A 30 -3.70 -12.91 -5.54
CA GLU A 30 -4.82 -13.70 -4.99
C GLU A 30 -6.02 -13.75 -5.94
N LEU A 31 -6.31 -12.67 -6.67
CA LEU A 31 -7.31 -12.66 -7.74
C LEU A 31 -6.94 -13.64 -8.88
N GLU A 32 -5.68 -13.65 -9.29
CA GLU A 32 -5.19 -14.58 -10.31
C GLU A 32 -5.39 -16.05 -9.92
N LYS A 33 -5.14 -16.41 -8.64
CA LYS A 33 -5.40 -17.76 -8.12
C LYS A 33 -6.89 -18.15 -8.19
N GLN A 34 -7.77 -17.16 -8.13
CA GLN A 34 -9.22 -17.35 -8.31
C GLN A 34 -9.66 -17.27 -9.77
N ASN A 35 -8.70 -17.20 -10.71
CA ASN A 35 -8.94 -17.02 -12.15
C ASN A 35 -9.68 -15.73 -12.50
N ILE A 36 -9.48 -14.66 -11.70
CA ILE A 36 -10.05 -13.33 -11.88
C ILE A 36 -8.99 -12.40 -12.47
N SER A 37 -9.31 -11.77 -13.61
CA SER A 37 -8.41 -10.81 -14.24
C SER A 37 -8.52 -9.42 -13.58
N CYS A 38 -7.39 -8.71 -13.52
CA CYS A 38 -7.35 -7.35 -13.01
C CYS A 38 -6.34 -6.47 -13.75
N LEU A 39 -6.50 -5.17 -13.58
CA LEU A 39 -5.55 -4.16 -14.02
C LEU A 39 -4.95 -3.46 -12.80
N ILE A 40 -3.62 -3.38 -12.74
CA ILE A 40 -2.90 -2.53 -11.80
C ILE A 40 -2.53 -1.22 -12.51
N LEU A 41 -2.86 -0.09 -11.91
CA LEU A 41 -2.42 1.24 -12.32
C LEU A 41 -1.33 1.71 -11.36
N GLU A 42 -0.12 1.92 -11.87
CA GLU A 42 1.01 2.43 -11.09
C GLU A 42 1.45 3.80 -11.60
N ALA A 43 1.53 4.76 -10.69
CA ALA A 43 1.92 6.13 -11.00
C ALA A 43 3.41 6.25 -11.35
N GLY A 44 4.25 5.39 -10.77
CA GLY A 44 5.68 5.29 -11.04
C GLY A 44 6.01 4.38 -12.22
N ASP A 45 7.32 4.23 -12.46
CA ASP A 45 7.87 3.31 -13.44
C ASP A 45 8.32 2.00 -12.79
N GLU A 46 8.94 1.11 -13.57
CA GLU A 46 9.64 -0.09 -13.09
C GLU A 46 10.71 0.27 -12.05
N PHE A 47 11.48 1.30 -12.34
CA PHE A 47 12.56 1.80 -11.50
C PHE A 47 12.25 3.20 -10.96
N TYR A 48 12.98 3.58 -9.92
CA TYR A 48 12.92 4.92 -9.36
C TYR A 48 13.17 6.00 -10.42
N SER A 49 12.37 7.07 -10.35
CA SER A 49 12.62 8.29 -11.10
C SER A 49 12.20 9.52 -10.30
N ASP A 50 13.02 10.56 -10.34
CA ASP A 50 12.73 11.85 -9.67
C ASP A 50 11.39 12.42 -10.13
N LYS A 51 11.07 12.28 -11.41
CA LYS A 51 9.80 12.73 -11.99
C LYS A 51 8.58 12.03 -11.36
N ALA A 52 8.67 10.73 -11.09
CA ALA A 52 7.59 10.03 -10.41
C ALA A 52 7.55 10.36 -8.93
N GLN A 53 8.70 10.48 -8.29
CA GLN A 53 8.84 10.77 -6.87
C GLN A 53 8.39 12.19 -6.51
N SER A 54 8.60 13.17 -7.38
CA SER A 54 8.19 14.56 -7.13
C SER A 54 6.67 14.73 -6.93
N ARG A 55 5.85 13.76 -7.34
CA ARG A 55 4.41 13.74 -7.01
C ARG A 55 4.11 13.62 -5.52
N TYR A 56 5.09 13.17 -4.74
CA TYR A 56 4.98 13.02 -3.29
C TYR A 56 5.49 14.24 -2.52
N GLU A 57 6.01 15.26 -3.21
CA GLU A 57 6.36 16.52 -2.59
C GLU A 57 5.13 17.19 -2.00
N GLY A 58 5.32 17.83 -0.86
CA GLY A 58 4.24 18.54 -0.18
C GLY A 58 4.75 19.24 1.07
N GLU A 59 3.98 20.19 1.55
CA GLU A 59 4.26 20.89 2.79
C GLU A 59 3.78 20.06 3.98
N VAL A 60 4.65 19.91 4.98
CA VAL A 60 4.32 19.28 6.25
C VAL A 60 4.06 20.39 7.27
N VAL A 61 2.83 20.45 7.76
CA VAL A 61 2.43 21.39 8.81
C VAL A 61 2.40 20.66 10.15
N GLY A 62 3.20 21.13 11.12
CA GLY A 62 3.30 20.52 12.44
C GLY A 62 4.66 19.87 12.71
N ASN A 63 4.70 18.95 13.68
CA ASN A 63 5.95 18.36 14.20
C ASN A 63 6.31 17.01 13.55
N PHE A 64 6.02 16.80 12.28
CA PHE A 64 6.44 15.60 11.59
C PHE A 64 7.95 15.71 11.22
N PRO A 65 8.80 14.77 11.67
CA PRO A 65 10.25 14.94 11.58
C PRO A 65 10.83 14.65 10.19
N ASN A 66 10.07 14.00 9.30
CA ASN A 66 10.56 13.54 8.01
C ASN A 66 9.86 14.26 6.86
N ASP A 67 10.57 14.39 5.75
CA ASP A 67 9.96 14.80 4.49
C ASP A 67 9.03 13.68 3.99
N ILE A 68 7.80 14.03 3.70
CA ILE A 68 6.79 13.06 3.26
C ILE A 68 7.13 12.45 1.89
N SER A 69 7.99 13.09 1.11
CA SER A 69 8.45 12.58 -0.18
C SER A 69 9.44 11.42 -0.05
N ILE A 70 10.19 11.34 1.06
CA ILE A 70 11.19 10.28 1.28
C ILE A 70 10.65 9.06 2.03
N THR A 71 9.49 9.19 2.67
CA THR A 71 8.86 8.07 3.43
C THR A 71 8.09 7.11 2.54
N ARG A 72 7.95 7.44 1.26
CA ARG A 72 7.17 6.68 0.27
C ARG A 72 7.95 6.58 -1.03
N LEU A 73 7.66 5.55 -1.82
CA LEU A 73 8.34 5.31 -3.08
C LEU A 73 7.34 5.15 -4.21
N SER A 74 7.46 6.01 -5.23
CA SER A 74 6.63 5.98 -6.45
C SER A 74 7.31 5.16 -7.54
N GLN A 75 7.17 3.84 -7.43
CA GLN A 75 7.66 2.87 -8.43
C GLN A 75 6.92 1.54 -8.28
N PHE A 76 7.08 0.65 -9.22
CA PHE A 76 6.61 -0.73 -9.09
C PHE A 76 7.17 -1.39 -7.82
N GLY A 77 6.31 -2.08 -7.06
CA GLY A 77 6.64 -2.64 -5.75
C GLY A 77 6.49 -1.66 -4.59
N GLY A 78 6.30 -0.37 -4.87
CA GLY A 78 6.07 0.67 -3.86
C GLY A 78 7.18 0.78 -2.84
N THR A 79 6.83 1.18 -1.64
CA THR A 79 7.76 1.49 -0.53
C THR A 79 8.61 0.29 -0.08
N THR A 80 8.27 -0.95 -0.45
CA THR A 80 9.15 -2.10 -0.20
C THR A 80 10.50 -1.98 -0.91
N GLY A 81 10.64 -1.12 -1.91
CA GLY A 81 11.91 -0.86 -2.58
C GLY A 81 12.99 -0.26 -1.67
N HIS A 82 12.60 0.41 -0.56
CA HIS A 82 13.54 1.04 0.39
C HIS A 82 13.18 0.81 1.87
N TRP A 83 12.22 -0.03 2.20
CA TRP A 83 11.83 -0.27 3.59
C TRP A 83 12.90 -1.01 4.39
N GLY A 84 12.85 -0.89 5.73
CA GLY A 84 13.75 -1.62 6.63
C GLY A 84 13.45 -3.11 6.73
N GLY A 85 12.27 -3.56 6.29
CA GLY A 85 11.88 -4.97 6.32
C GLY A 85 11.48 -5.52 7.69
N THR A 86 11.48 -4.70 8.73
CA THR A 86 11.11 -5.11 10.09
C THR A 86 9.61 -5.41 10.18
N CYS A 87 9.26 -6.63 10.55
CA CYS A 87 7.90 -7.15 10.53
C CYS A 87 7.49 -7.74 11.87
N ARG A 88 6.26 -7.46 12.29
CA ARG A 88 5.55 -8.07 13.40
C ARG A 88 4.05 -7.97 13.14
N PRO A 89 3.22 -8.94 13.57
CA PRO A 89 1.77 -8.78 13.60
C PRO A 89 1.36 -7.63 14.51
N LEU A 90 0.19 -7.06 14.27
CA LEU A 90 -0.45 -6.13 15.21
C LEU A 90 -0.74 -6.86 16.52
N ASP A 91 -0.54 -6.17 17.63
CA ASP A 91 -0.93 -6.66 18.95
C ASP A 91 -2.43 -6.39 19.19
N SER A 92 -3.06 -7.15 20.09
CA SER A 92 -4.50 -7.04 20.37
C SER A 92 -4.96 -5.62 20.76
N TYR A 93 -4.10 -4.83 21.41
CA TYR A 93 -4.41 -3.45 21.76
C TYR A 93 -4.49 -2.48 20.58
N ASP A 94 -3.85 -2.81 19.43
CA ASP A 94 -3.89 -2.00 18.21
C ASP A 94 -5.29 -1.98 17.58
N PHE A 95 -6.08 -3.01 17.82
CA PHE A 95 -7.44 -3.14 17.29
C PHE A 95 -8.53 -2.41 18.08
N LYS A 96 -8.19 -1.83 19.23
CA LYS A 96 -9.18 -1.27 20.18
C LYS A 96 -10.19 -0.32 19.53
N ASP A 97 -9.74 0.52 18.61
CA ASP A 97 -10.58 1.53 17.96
C ASP A 97 -10.77 1.26 16.45
N TRP A 98 -10.40 0.06 16.00
CA TRP A 98 -10.55 -0.34 14.61
C TRP A 98 -11.89 -1.05 14.36
N PRO A 99 -12.42 -0.97 13.12
CA PRO A 99 -13.66 -1.67 12.76
C PRO A 99 -13.46 -3.19 12.54
N ILE A 100 -12.24 -3.69 12.64
CA ILE A 100 -11.82 -5.07 12.54
C ILE A 100 -11.09 -5.47 13.81
N ASN A 101 -11.00 -6.76 14.09
CA ASN A 101 -10.31 -7.31 15.26
C ASN A 101 -9.19 -8.28 14.85
N GLU A 102 -8.46 -8.80 15.84
CA GLU A 102 -7.36 -9.74 15.62
C GLU A 102 -7.82 -11.02 14.91
N GLU A 103 -9.01 -11.53 15.24
CA GLU A 103 -9.57 -12.76 14.67
C GLU A 103 -9.87 -12.62 13.16
N ASP A 104 -10.12 -11.40 12.68
CA ASP A 104 -10.31 -11.12 11.25
C ASP A 104 -9.01 -11.22 10.46
N ILE A 105 -7.85 -11.01 11.09
CA ILE A 105 -6.53 -10.95 10.43
C ILE A 105 -5.71 -12.22 10.67
N GLU A 106 -5.82 -12.84 11.84
CA GLU A 106 -5.05 -14.01 12.24
C GLU A 106 -5.01 -15.13 11.17
N PRO A 107 -6.11 -15.49 10.47
CA PRO A 107 -6.08 -16.51 9.43
C PRO A 107 -5.11 -16.23 8.27
N TYR A 108 -4.75 -14.96 8.06
CA TYR A 108 -3.86 -14.53 6.97
C TYR A 108 -2.40 -14.38 7.39
N LEU A 109 -2.08 -14.50 8.68
CA LEU A 109 -0.71 -14.32 9.20
C LEU A 109 0.29 -15.25 8.53
N ASN A 110 -0.05 -16.54 8.43
CA ASN A 110 0.80 -17.52 7.79
C ASN A 110 1.14 -17.15 6.35
N LYS A 111 0.13 -16.71 5.61
CA LYS A 111 0.30 -16.29 4.22
C LYS A 111 1.14 -15.02 4.09
N SER A 112 0.97 -14.08 5.01
CA SER A 112 1.79 -12.87 5.06
C SER A 112 3.26 -13.20 5.30
N CYS A 113 3.55 -14.12 6.22
CA CYS A 113 4.93 -14.59 6.49
C CYS A 113 5.54 -15.27 5.24
N GLU A 114 4.78 -16.08 4.51
CA GLU A 114 5.23 -16.72 3.26
C GLU A 114 5.55 -15.67 2.16
N ILE A 115 4.71 -14.64 2.02
CA ILE A 115 4.92 -13.56 1.05
C ILE A 115 6.18 -12.78 1.40
N LEU A 116 6.41 -12.52 2.68
CA LEU A 116 7.55 -11.76 3.21
C LEU A 116 8.80 -12.62 3.44
N GLU A 117 8.71 -13.95 3.25
CA GLU A 117 9.82 -14.90 3.43
C GLU A 117 10.44 -14.84 4.83
N ILE A 118 9.58 -14.69 5.84
CA ILE A 118 9.98 -14.62 7.24
C ILE A 118 9.46 -15.80 8.05
N PRO A 119 10.13 -16.17 9.18
CA PRO A 119 9.61 -17.16 10.12
C PRO A 119 8.26 -16.75 10.71
N LYS A 120 7.43 -17.74 11.04
CA LYS A 120 6.12 -17.54 11.70
C LYS A 120 6.24 -17.43 13.23
N SER A 121 7.40 -17.08 13.75
CA SER A 121 7.68 -16.99 15.18
C SER A 121 7.86 -15.52 15.57
N PHE A 122 7.07 -15.08 16.54
CA PHE A 122 7.12 -13.72 17.09
C PHE A 122 7.16 -13.84 18.60
N GLY A 123 8.38 -14.05 19.11
CA GLY A 123 8.60 -14.30 20.54
C GLY A 123 8.29 -13.09 21.41
N GLU A 124 7.84 -13.38 22.64
CA GLU A 124 7.72 -12.39 23.70
C GLU A 124 8.33 -12.92 24.97
N LYS A 125 9.03 -12.06 25.71
CA LYS A 125 9.64 -12.41 27.00
C LYS A 125 9.39 -11.29 27.99
N ASN A 126 8.66 -11.60 29.05
CA ASN A 126 8.50 -10.69 30.17
C ASN A 126 9.81 -10.56 30.95
N ILE A 127 10.27 -9.32 31.16
CA ILE A 127 11.41 -8.98 32.00
C ILE A 127 10.94 -8.59 33.39
N SER A 128 9.80 -7.90 33.47
CA SER A 128 9.10 -7.52 34.70
C SER A 128 7.61 -7.31 34.42
N ASP A 129 6.84 -6.95 35.44
CA ASP A 129 5.40 -6.64 35.30
C ASP A 129 5.12 -5.44 34.37
N ARG A 130 6.13 -4.66 34.03
CA ARG A 130 6.02 -3.45 33.21
C ARG A 130 6.87 -3.44 31.95
N LEU A 131 7.68 -4.49 31.74
CA LEU A 131 8.62 -4.53 30.63
C LEU A 131 8.63 -5.91 29.98
N LYS A 132 8.43 -5.96 28.70
CA LYS A 132 8.63 -7.16 27.90
C LYS A 132 9.56 -6.89 26.72
N ILE A 133 10.31 -7.90 26.31
CA ILE A 133 11.01 -7.94 25.04
C ILE A 133 10.07 -8.56 24.02
N ILE A 134 9.93 -7.93 22.87
CA ILE A 134 9.19 -8.44 21.72
C ILE A 134 10.15 -8.70 20.56
N GLU A 135 9.92 -9.79 19.86
CA GLU A 135 10.73 -10.19 18.72
C GLU A 135 10.10 -9.66 17.42
N PHE A 136 10.91 -9.08 16.56
CA PHE A 136 10.57 -8.74 15.19
C PHE A 136 11.30 -9.68 14.24
N GLN A 137 10.69 -9.95 13.09
CA GLN A 137 11.34 -10.63 11.97
C GLN A 137 11.80 -9.60 10.95
N GLU A 138 12.85 -9.91 10.20
CA GLU A 138 13.36 -9.05 9.15
C GLU A 138 13.16 -9.71 7.79
N SER A 139 12.54 -8.98 6.87
CA SER A 139 12.28 -9.40 5.49
C SER A 139 13.20 -8.67 4.52
N ASP A 140 13.92 -9.44 3.72
CA ASP A 140 14.71 -8.91 2.61
C ASP A 140 13.90 -8.75 1.33
N VAL A 141 12.62 -9.11 1.34
CA VAL A 141 11.76 -9.08 0.15
C VAL A 141 11.57 -7.66 -0.36
N ARG A 142 11.89 -7.47 -1.63
CA ARG A 142 11.57 -6.28 -2.41
C ARG A 142 10.57 -6.67 -3.49
N PHE A 143 9.36 -6.10 -3.44
CA PHE A 143 8.27 -6.54 -4.33
C PHE A 143 8.57 -6.29 -5.80
N HIS A 144 9.33 -5.24 -6.12
CA HIS A 144 9.76 -4.98 -7.49
C HIS A 144 10.69 -6.07 -8.03
N GLU A 145 11.60 -6.60 -7.21
CA GLU A 145 12.50 -7.68 -7.60
C GLU A 145 11.75 -9.02 -7.69
N LYS A 146 10.92 -9.30 -6.69
CA LYS A 146 10.24 -10.59 -6.56
C LYS A 146 9.16 -10.81 -7.60
N TYR A 147 8.37 -9.78 -7.92
CA TYR A 147 7.11 -9.97 -8.65
C TYR A 147 7.06 -9.36 -10.05
N PHE A 148 8.04 -8.52 -10.44
CA PHE A 148 7.98 -7.85 -11.74
C PHE A 148 7.92 -8.84 -12.92
N GLU A 149 8.88 -9.77 -13.00
CA GLU A 149 8.93 -10.75 -14.06
C GLU A 149 7.76 -11.74 -14.04
N TYR A 150 7.21 -12.01 -12.85
CA TYR A 150 6.00 -12.83 -12.73
C TYR A 150 4.80 -12.12 -13.35
N ILE A 151 4.53 -10.88 -12.92
CA ILE A 151 3.39 -10.08 -13.42
C ILE A 151 3.51 -9.82 -14.92
N LYS A 152 4.71 -9.53 -15.41
CA LYS A 152 4.97 -9.34 -16.83
C LYS A 152 4.56 -10.54 -17.69
N LYS A 153 4.67 -11.76 -17.16
CA LYS A 153 4.30 -13.01 -17.83
C LYS A 153 2.88 -13.47 -17.54
N SER A 154 2.21 -12.90 -16.58
CA SER A 154 0.83 -13.24 -16.22
C SER A 154 -0.11 -13.00 -17.42
N LYS A 155 -1.14 -13.84 -17.52
CA LYS A 155 -2.23 -13.69 -18.51
C LYS A 155 -3.47 -13.00 -17.90
N LEU A 156 -3.56 -12.94 -16.59
CA LEU A 156 -4.72 -12.42 -15.85
C LEU A 156 -4.42 -11.08 -15.17
N ILE A 157 -3.14 -10.74 -14.96
CA ILE A 157 -2.75 -9.47 -14.36
C ILE A 157 -2.13 -8.59 -15.45
N ASP A 158 -2.81 -7.50 -15.78
CA ASP A 158 -2.22 -6.42 -16.56
C ASP A 158 -1.72 -5.32 -15.62
N ILE A 159 -0.63 -4.66 -16.00
CA ILE A 159 -0.12 -3.50 -15.30
C ILE A 159 0.19 -2.36 -16.27
N CYS A 160 -0.26 -1.16 -15.93
CA CYS A 160 0.10 0.06 -16.62
C CYS A 160 0.96 0.93 -15.71
N LEU A 161 2.22 1.10 -16.10
CA LEU A 161 3.18 1.98 -15.42
C LEU A 161 3.03 3.42 -15.92
N ASN A 162 3.53 4.40 -15.16
CA ASN A 162 3.40 5.82 -15.45
C ASN A 162 1.92 6.24 -15.65
N CYS A 163 1.01 5.59 -14.93
CA CYS A 163 -0.43 5.72 -15.11
C CYS A 163 -1.11 6.07 -13.78
N SER A 164 -1.42 7.33 -13.61
CA SER A 164 -2.08 7.86 -12.40
C SER A 164 -3.58 8.01 -12.62
N ILE A 165 -4.37 7.82 -11.55
CA ILE A 165 -5.77 8.21 -11.53
C ILE A 165 -5.86 9.73 -11.34
N PHE A 166 -6.54 10.41 -12.26
CA PHE A 166 -6.84 11.83 -12.15
C PHE A 166 -8.15 12.10 -11.42
N ASN A 167 -9.21 11.37 -11.79
CA ASN A 167 -10.53 11.49 -11.15
C ASN A 167 -11.35 10.21 -11.35
N ILE A 168 -12.49 10.15 -10.66
CA ILE A 168 -13.47 9.08 -10.80
C ILE A 168 -14.86 9.68 -11.03
N LYS A 169 -15.76 8.91 -11.63
CA LYS A 169 -17.17 9.24 -11.65
C LYS A 169 -17.98 8.12 -11.02
N ALA A 170 -19.01 8.51 -10.33
CA ALA A 170 -19.95 7.61 -9.70
C ALA A 170 -21.37 7.81 -10.24
N LYS A 171 -22.10 6.71 -10.36
CA LYS A 171 -23.52 6.70 -10.68
C LYS A 171 -24.21 5.75 -9.73
N ASN A 172 -25.33 6.16 -9.12
CA ASN A 172 -26.08 5.35 -8.17
C ASN A 172 -25.22 4.83 -7.01
N ASN A 173 -24.37 5.69 -6.44
CA ASN A 173 -23.41 5.38 -5.37
C ASN A 173 -22.35 4.29 -5.71
N SER A 174 -22.16 3.98 -6.98
CA SER A 174 -21.12 3.07 -7.44
C SER A 174 -20.17 3.77 -8.40
N ILE A 175 -18.88 3.52 -8.26
CA ILE A 175 -17.88 4.01 -9.21
C ILE A 175 -18.11 3.26 -10.54
N ASN A 176 -18.15 4.02 -11.63
CA ASN A 176 -18.36 3.46 -12.96
C ASN A 176 -17.32 3.89 -13.98
N GLU A 177 -16.63 5.00 -13.73
CA GLU A 177 -15.58 5.50 -14.62
C GLU A 177 -14.38 6.00 -13.83
N ILE A 178 -13.19 5.73 -14.36
CA ILE A 178 -11.91 6.21 -13.88
C ILE A 178 -11.29 7.07 -14.98
N LEU A 179 -10.97 8.32 -14.66
CA LEU A 179 -10.32 9.25 -15.56
C LEU A 179 -8.81 9.24 -15.28
N LEU A 180 -8.01 8.81 -16.26
CA LEU A 180 -6.56 8.69 -16.15
C LEU A 180 -5.82 9.91 -16.70
N ASP A 181 -6.42 10.59 -17.66
CA ASP A 181 -5.81 11.72 -18.33
C ASP A 181 -6.89 12.69 -18.74
N PRO A 182 -6.97 13.88 -18.12
CA PRO A 182 -7.98 14.85 -18.43
C PRO A 182 -7.82 15.47 -19.83
N GLU A 183 -6.58 15.59 -20.32
CA GLU A 183 -6.30 16.19 -21.63
C GLU A 183 -6.70 15.24 -22.76
N ASN A 184 -6.33 13.97 -22.63
CA ASN A 184 -6.62 12.93 -23.61
C ASN A 184 -7.97 12.23 -23.36
N LYS A 185 -8.69 12.59 -22.30
CA LYS A 185 -9.98 12.03 -21.93
C LYS A 185 -9.97 10.50 -21.86
N LEU A 186 -8.85 9.92 -21.42
CA LEU A 186 -8.74 8.48 -21.26
C LEU A 186 -9.56 8.02 -20.05
N ILE A 187 -10.66 7.33 -20.33
CA ILE A 187 -11.64 6.89 -19.33
C ILE A 187 -11.74 5.38 -19.39
N LEU A 188 -11.52 4.74 -18.24
CA LEU A 188 -11.76 3.32 -18.05
C LEU A 188 -13.09 3.10 -17.36
N LYS A 189 -13.78 2.03 -17.73
CA LYS A 189 -14.95 1.54 -17.00
C LYS A 189 -14.56 0.38 -16.10
N THR A 190 -15.12 0.34 -14.90
CA THR A 190 -14.88 -0.74 -13.94
C THR A 190 -16.05 -0.85 -12.98
N ASN A 191 -16.24 -2.04 -12.44
CA ASN A 191 -17.20 -2.28 -11.35
C ASN A 191 -16.53 -2.10 -9.97
N PHE A 192 -15.22 -2.37 -9.88
CA PHE A 192 -14.49 -2.32 -8.62
C PHE A 192 -13.18 -1.55 -8.78
N LEU A 193 -13.03 -0.48 -8.00
CA LEU A 193 -11.79 0.23 -7.83
C LEU A 193 -11.24 -0.02 -6.44
N VAL A 194 -10.01 -0.53 -6.37
CA VAL A 194 -9.27 -0.70 -5.12
C VAL A 194 -8.17 0.34 -5.03
N LEU A 195 -8.13 1.11 -3.95
CA LEU A 195 -7.06 2.04 -3.65
C LEU A 195 -6.01 1.34 -2.78
N ALA A 196 -4.84 1.10 -3.34
CA ALA A 196 -3.71 0.42 -2.72
C ALA A 196 -2.42 1.28 -2.75
N CYS A 197 -2.58 2.62 -2.66
CA CYS A 197 -1.50 3.59 -2.82
C CYS A 197 -0.79 3.97 -1.51
N GLY A 198 -1.08 3.24 -0.41
CA GLY A 198 -0.60 3.59 0.92
C GLY A 198 -1.50 4.63 1.63
N GLY A 199 -1.37 4.75 2.95
CA GLY A 199 -2.31 5.51 3.79
C GLY A 199 -2.44 6.98 3.41
N ILE A 200 -1.32 7.66 3.19
CA ILE A 200 -1.32 9.09 2.84
C ILE A 200 -1.99 9.31 1.47
N GLU A 201 -1.57 8.55 0.47
CA GLU A 201 -2.05 8.76 -0.90
C GLU A 201 -3.50 8.30 -1.08
N ASN A 202 -3.92 7.22 -0.44
CA ASN A 202 -5.33 6.81 -0.40
C ASN A 202 -6.21 7.90 0.22
N SER A 203 -5.78 8.52 1.31
CA SER A 203 -6.48 9.63 1.96
C SER A 203 -6.56 10.85 1.03
N ARG A 204 -5.45 11.22 0.40
CA ARG A 204 -5.39 12.34 -0.56
C ARG A 204 -6.34 12.11 -1.74
N LEU A 205 -6.33 10.93 -2.33
CA LEU A 205 -7.22 10.59 -3.45
C LEU A 205 -8.69 10.63 -3.04
N LEU A 206 -9.05 10.08 -1.89
CA LEU A 206 -10.42 10.10 -1.39
C LEU A 206 -10.89 11.52 -1.09
N LEU A 207 -10.04 12.39 -0.52
CA LEU A 207 -10.34 13.80 -0.31
C LEU A 207 -10.56 14.53 -1.65
N TRP A 208 -9.70 14.28 -2.63
CA TRP A 208 -9.82 14.82 -3.98
C TRP A 208 -11.12 14.37 -4.66
N PHE A 209 -11.44 13.08 -4.59
CA PHE A 209 -12.66 12.55 -5.19
C PHE A 209 -13.92 13.11 -4.49
N ARG A 210 -13.87 13.30 -3.18
CA ARG A 210 -14.96 13.94 -2.41
C ARG A 210 -15.20 15.37 -2.88
N GLU A 211 -14.13 16.13 -3.03
CA GLU A 211 -14.19 17.52 -3.50
C GLU A 211 -14.81 17.62 -4.92
N LYS A 212 -14.37 16.73 -5.81
CA LYS A 212 -14.78 16.79 -7.22
C LYS A 212 -16.15 16.19 -7.52
N ASN A 213 -16.58 15.18 -6.77
CA ASN A 213 -17.74 14.38 -7.15
C ASN A 213 -18.89 14.42 -6.12
N LYS A 214 -18.66 14.85 -4.90
CA LYS A 214 -19.66 15.01 -3.83
C LYS A 214 -20.45 13.74 -3.43
N PHE A 215 -20.05 12.54 -3.90
CA PHE A 215 -20.73 11.29 -3.53
C PHE A 215 -20.12 10.65 -2.26
N ILE A 216 -18.91 11.04 -1.86
CA ILE A 216 -18.27 10.60 -0.63
C ILE A 216 -18.73 11.54 0.49
N SER A 217 -19.33 10.97 1.55
CA SER A 217 -19.85 11.76 2.67
C SER A 217 -18.76 12.62 3.33
N SER A 218 -19.10 13.87 3.63
CA SER A 218 -18.23 14.77 4.40
C SER A 218 -18.05 14.34 5.87
N SER A 219 -18.94 13.49 6.39
CA SER A 219 -18.85 12.97 7.76
C SER A 219 -17.79 11.88 7.93
N LEU A 220 -17.28 11.30 6.83
CA LEU A 220 -16.23 10.31 6.92
C LEU A 220 -14.91 10.98 7.32
N PRO A 221 -14.17 10.42 8.31
CA PRO A 221 -12.95 11.00 8.86
C PRO A 221 -11.73 10.76 7.95
N ILE A 222 -11.88 10.98 6.64
CA ILE A 222 -10.81 10.77 5.66
C ILE A 222 -9.67 11.75 5.95
N GLY A 223 -8.44 11.25 5.98
CA GLY A 223 -7.25 12.03 6.28
C GLY A 223 -7.01 12.29 7.77
N ASN A 224 -7.84 11.75 8.65
CA ASN A 224 -7.65 11.81 10.08
C ASN A 224 -7.06 10.49 10.61
N TYR A 225 -6.59 10.51 11.86
CA TYR A 225 -6.08 9.35 12.60
C TYR A 225 -4.90 8.64 11.92
N TRP A 226 -4.10 9.38 11.17
CA TRP A 226 -2.87 8.83 10.61
C TRP A 226 -1.91 8.44 11.73
N MET A 227 -1.47 7.18 11.71
CA MET A 227 -0.50 6.66 12.67
C MET A 227 0.86 6.54 12.00
N GLU A 228 1.88 6.96 12.72
CA GLU A 228 3.30 6.91 12.30
C GLU A 228 4.11 6.17 13.37
N HIS A 229 5.33 5.78 13.03
CA HIS A 229 6.29 5.21 13.96
C HIS A 229 7.02 6.35 14.71
N PRO A 230 6.60 6.73 15.93
CA PRO A 230 7.27 7.79 16.66
C PRO A 230 8.62 7.28 17.20
N PHE A 231 9.69 7.94 16.80
CA PHE A 231 11.02 7.69 17.38
C PHE A 231 11.32 8.70 18.47
N LYS A 232 11.46 8.22 19.70
CA LYS A 232 11.84 9.05 20.84
C LYS A 232 12.95 8.36 21.61
N LYS A 233 14.07 9.07 21.82
CA LYS A 233 15.12 8.62 22.74
C LYS A 233 14.58 8.68 24.17
N ILE A 234 14.39 7.54 24.79
CA ILE A 234 13.92 7.42 26.19
C ILE A 234 15.05 7.24 27.18
N GLY A 235 16.25 6.95 26.71
CA GLY A 235 17.43 6.77 27.53
C GLY A 235 18.66 6.31 26.76
N SER A 236 19.74 6.14 27.47
CA SER A 236 20.97 5.51 26.99
C SER A 236 21.48 4.57 28.08
N GLY A 237 21.99 3.42 27.70
CA GLY A 237 22.57 2.45 28.62
C GLY A 237 23.92 1.97 28.09
N ILE A 238 24.79 1.58 29.00
CA ILE A 238 26.04 0.85 28.70
C ILE A 238 25.80 -0.58 29.15
N GLY A 239 25.90 -1.53 28.25
CA GLY A 239 25.67 -2.93 28.55
C GLY A 239 26.52 -3.86 27.70
N ASN A 240 26.60 -5.12 28.14
CA ASN A 240 27.24 -6.15 27.34
C ASN A 240 26.24 -6.72 26.35
N PHE A 241 26.37 -6.39 25.06
CA PHE A 241 25.47 -6.78 23.98
C PHE A 241 25.33 -8.31 23.79
N ASN A 242 26.23 -9.11 24.35
CA ASN A 242 26.14 -10.59 24.31
C ASN A 242 25.03 -11.16 25.19
N LEU A 243 24.34 -10.35 25.98
CA LEU A 243 23.22 -10.76 26.84
C LEU A 243 21.83 -10.47 26.25
N ILE A 244 21.76 -9.87 25.04
CA ILE A 244 20.52 -9.40 24.40
C ILE A 244 20.25 -10.20 23.10
N ARG A 245 20.94 -11.32 22.90
CA ARG A 245 20.64 -12.28 21.83
C ARG A 245 19.80 -13.44 22.32
#